data_6f4c8fee70c32162c04321e1ab90c170
#
_entry.id   6f4c8fee70c32162c04321e1ab90c170
#
_cell.length_a   1.000
_cell.length_b   1.000
_cell.length_c   1.000
_cell.angle_alpha   90.00
_cell.angle_beta   90.00
_cell.angle_gamma   90.00
#
_symmetry.space_group_name_H-M   'P 1'
#
loop_
_entity.id
_entity.type
_entity.pdbx_description
1 polymer ?
#
loop_
_entity_poly.entity_id
_entity_poly.type
_entity_poly.pdbx_seq_one_letter_code
_entity_poly.pdbx_strand_id
1 'polypeptide(L)'
;MDPKATLADLRRRAGLGGGEDRLRRQREAGKLTARERIELLFDAGTFEELDEFVTHRCRDFGMDEQVIPGDGVVSGFGRINGRLTFAFAQDFTVFGGSLSETNAAKIVKVMDLAVKMGAPIVGLNDSGGARIQEGVVSLGGYADIFLRNTLASGVVPQISAIMGPCAGGAVYSPAITDFTVMVRDTSYMFVTGPDVLRTVTHEEVTKEELGGAMTHNERSGVAHFAADNDQECILLIRELLTFLPNNNIDPAPHVESADPPDRADESLDTVVPESPSQAYDMRDVIEAVVDDRYLLEVHEHFARNLLVGFARLGGRPVGIVANQPAHLAGTLDIDASIKGARFVRFCDAFNIPLVTFEDVPGFLPGTAQEYGGIIRNGAKLLYAFAEATVPKLTVITRKAYGGAYCVMSSKHLRTDVNYAWPTAEIAVMGAEGAVNILCKRELDAAADVVAARAAKITEYREKFANPYIAAQRGFVDEVIQPRETRAKLIMALGALESKREKNPPKKHGNIPL
;
A
#
# COMPACT_ATOMS: atom_id res chain seq x y z
N MET A 1 -46.96 -25.72 7.18
CA MET A 1 -46.09 -24.71 7.84
C MET A 1 -46.37 -23.34 7.22
N ASP A 2 -46.50 -22.30 7.99
CA ASP A 2 -46.63 -20.92 7.43
C ASP A 2 -45.31 -20.52 6.75
N PRO A 3 -45.33 -20.19 5.45
CA PRO A 3 -44.10 -19.82 4.73
C PRO A 3 -43.38 -18.61 5.31
N LYS A 4 -44.10 -17.66 5.92
CA LYS A 4 -43.51 -16.48 6.56
C LYS A 4 -42.81 -16.85 7.86
N ALA A 5 -43.38 -17.75 8.67
CA ALA A 5 -42.76 -18.25 9.87
C ALA A 5 -41.50 -19.08 9.56
N THR A 6 -41.52 -19.86 8.46
CA THR A 6 -40.34 -20.59 7.98
C THR A 6 -39.20 -19.66 7.59
N LEU A 7 -39.49 -18.58 6.84
CA LEU A 7 -38.49 -17.57 6.47
C LEU A 7 -37.90 -16.88 7.70
N ALA A 8 -38.74 -16.51 8.66
CA ALA A 8 -38.27 -15.86 9.89
C ALA A 8 -37.34 -16.78 10.71
N ASP A 9 -37.65 -18.09 10.79
CA ASP A 9 -36.77 -19.05 11.48
C ASP A 9 -35.45 -19.26 10.74
N LEU A 10 -35.46 -19.38 9.43
CA LEU A 10 -34.24 -19.52 8.64
C LEU A 10 -33.31 -18.29 8.79
N ARG A 11 -33.87 -17.07 8.72
CA ARG A 11 -33.11 -15.84 8.96
C ARG A 11 -32.53 -15.77 10.37
N ARG A 12 -33.32 -16.12 11.37
CA ARG A 12 -32.84 -16.20 12.74
C ARG A 12 -31.67 -17.18 12.90
N ARG A 13 -31.77 -18.37 12.28
CA ARG A 13 -30.70 -19.38 12.30
C ARG A 13 -29.46 -18.91 11.55
N ALA A 14 -29.59 -18.28 10.40
CA ALA A 14 -28.49 -17.69 9.65
C ALA A 14 -27.79 -16.57 10.46
N GLY A 15 -28.58 -15.75 11.18
CA GLY A 15 -28.06 -14.71 12.05
C GLY A 15 -27.26 -15.22 13.26
N LEU A 16 -27.54 -16.43 13.74
CA LEU A 16 -26.85 -17.04 14.87
C LEU A 16 -25.51 -17.68 14.50
N GLY A 17 -25.23 -17.91 13.23
CA GLY A 17 -23.97 -18.53 12.80
C GLY A 17 -23.66 -19.81 13.57
N GLY A 18 -22.55 -19.86 14.31
CA GLY A 18 -22.14 -20.97 15.14
C GLY A 18 -22.89 -21.11 16.48
N GLY A 19 -23.87 -20.24 16.75
CA GLY A 19 -24.70 -20.23 17.95
C GLY A 19 -24.23 -19.22 19.01
N GLU A 20 -25.16 -18.88 19.93
CA GLU A 20 -24.99 -17.80 20.93
C GLU A 20 -23.72 -17.93 21.79
N ASP A 21 -23.37 -19.13 22.19
CA ASP A 21 -22.19 -19.37 23.03
C ASP A 21 -20.88 -19.06 22.28
N ARG A 22 -20.81 -19.43 21.00
CA ARG A 22 -19.62 -19.12 20.18
C ARG A 22 -19.55 -17.64 19.84
N LEU A 23 -20.66 -16.99 19.54
CA LEU A 23 -20.75 -15.54 19.34
C LEU A 23 -20.30 -14.77 20.59
N ARG A 24 -20.75 -15.21 21.78
CA ARG A 24 -20.30 -14.62 23.05
C ARG A 24 -18.79 -14.75 23.23
N ARG A 25 -18.21 -15.95 23.04
CA ARG A 25 -16.74 -16.16 23.11
C ARG A 25 -15.96 -15.31 22.13
N GLN A 26 -16.48 -15.08 20.91
CA GLN A 26 -15.88 -14.19 19.92
C GLN A 26 -15.75 -12.77 20.49
N ARG A 27 -16.82 -12.24 21.09
CA ARG A 27 -16.82 -10.90 21.70
C ARG A 27 -15.95 -10.83 22.95
N GLU A 28 -15.96 -11.87 23.80
CA GLU A 28 -15.08 -11.96 24.97
C GLU A 28 -13.59 -11.98 24.58
N ALA A 29 -13.25 -12.46 23.39
CA ALA A 29 -11.91 -12.40 22.83
C ALA A 29 -11.55 -11.03 22.21
N GLY A 30 -12.38 -10.00 22.39
CA GLY A 30 -12.16 -8.65 21.87
C GLY A 30 -12.46 -8.48 20.38
N LYS A 31 -13.12 -9.44 19.74
CA LYS A 31 -13.41 -9.46 18.30
C LYS A 31 -14.89 -9.22 18.05
N LEU A 32 -15.20 -8.51 16.98
CA LEU A 32 -16.56 -8.42 16.46
C LEU A 32 -16.95 -9.71 15.74
N THR A 33 -18.26 -9.99 15.67
CA THR A 33 -18.80 -11.04 14.82
C THR A 33 -18.76 -10.64 13.35
N ALA A 34 -18.83 -11.60 12.42
CA ALA A 34 -18.84 -11.31 10.99
C ALA A 34 -19.96 -10.32 10.60
N ARG A 35 -21.15 -10.44 11.20
CA ARG A 35 -22.28 -9.54 10.94
C ARG A 35 -22.05 -8.13 11.49
N GLU A 36 -21.52 -8.00 12.71
CA GLU A 36 -21.16 -6.70 13.29
C GLU A 36 -20.09 -5.99 12.47
N ARG A 37 -19.12 -6.73 11.93
CA ARG A 37 -18.10 -6.19 11.00
C ARG A 37 -18.73 -5.66 9.71
N ILE A 38 -19.67 -6.39 9.12
CA ILE A 38 -20.41 -5.96 7.92
C ILE A 38 -21.29 -4.74 8.21
N GLU A 39 -21.99 -4.70 9.34
CA GLU A 39 -22.81 -3.56 9.75
C GLU A 39 -22.00 -2.28 9.94
N LEU A 40 -20.76 -2.37 10.43
CA LEU A 40 -19.85 -1.22 10.57
C LEU A 40 -19.22 -0.82 9.24
N LEU A 41 -18.97 -1.77 8.35
CA LEU A 41 -18.33 -1.51 7.06
C LEU A 41 -19.22 -0.69 6.14
N PHE A 42 -20.51 -1.03 6.06
CA PHE A 42 -21.45 -0.40 5.15
C PHE A 42 -22.22 0.77 5.79
N ASP A 43 -22.70 1.65 4.94
CA ASP A 43 -23.62 2.71 5.34
C ASP A 43 -24.92 2.06 5.86
N ALA A 44 -25.48 2.60 6.93
CA ALA A 44 -26.60 2.02 7.65
C ALA A 44 -27.78 1.66 6.72
N GLY A 45 -28.22 0.40 6.78
CA GLY A 45 -29.37 -0.10 6.03
C GLY A 45 -29.14 -0.29 4.53
N THR A 46 -27.91 -0.22 4.04
CA THR A 46 -27.60 -0.39 2.60
C THR A 46 -27.08 -1.76 2.22
N PHE A 47 -26.72 -2.60 3.20
CA PHE A 47 -26.17 -3.92 2.92
C PHE A 47 -27.27 -4.92 2.51
N GLU A 48 -27.05 -5.60 1.40
CA GLU A 48 -27.87 -6.69 0.89
C GLU A 48 -27.07 -7.98 0.89
N GLU A 49 -27.46 -8.93 1.75
CA GLU A 49 -26.83 -10.24 1.86
C GLU A 49 -27.21 -11.15 0.71
N LEU A 50 -26.22 -11.82 0.11
CA LEU A 50 -26.40 -12.84 -0.91
C LEU A 50 -26.14 -14.24 -0.34
N ASP A 51 -26.94 -15.22 -0.79
CA ASP A 51 -26.77 -16.63 -0.41
C ASP A 51 -26.86 -16.90 1.11
N GLU A 52 -27.72 -16.17 1.80
CA GLU A 52 -27.93 -16.28 3.27
C GLU A 52 -28.26 -17.71 3.71
N PHE A 53 -28.96 -18.50 2.86
CA PHE A 53 -29.46 -19.85 3.22
C PHE A 53 -28.65 -20.99 2.61
N VAL A 54 -27.57 -20.71 1.89
CA VAL A 54 -26.71 -21.74 1.33
C VAL A 54 -26.04 -22.54 2.44
N THR A 55 -25.90 -23.86 2.27
CA THR A 55 -25.28 -24.76 3.24
C THR A 55 -24.22 -25.63 2.57
N HIS A 56 -23.25 -26.14 3.34
CA HIS A 56 -22.25 -27.07 2.82
C HIS A 56 -22.89 -28.37 2.31
N ARG A 57 -22.17 -29.12 1.49
CA ARG A 57 -22.60 -30.39 0.89
C ARG A 57 -21.87 -31.61 1.46
N CYS A 58 -20.96 -31.39 2.40
CA CYS A 58 -20.19 -32.46 3.05
C CYS A 58 -21.12 -33.33 3.91
N ARG A 59 -20.98 -34.65 3.79
CA ARG A 59 -21.73 -35.65 4.56
C ARG A 59 -20.85 -36.52 5.43
N ASP A 60 -19.54 -36.46 5.24
CA ASP A 60 -18.57 -37.24 5.98
C ASP A 60 -18.26 -36.60 7.34
N PHE A 61 -17.70 -37.38 8.26
CA PHE A 61 -17.25 -36.92 9.58
C PHE A 61 -18.36 -36.23 10.42
N GLY A 62 -19.63 -36.62 10.24
CA GLY A 62 -20.77 -36.05 10.99
C GLY A 62 -21.15 -34.62 10.57
N MET A 63 -20.70 -34.19 9.41
CA MET A 63 -21.02 -32.86 8.87
C MET A 63 -22.50 -32.74 8.48
N ASP A 64 -23.15 -33.84 8.06
CA ASP A 64 -24.58 -33.91 7.73
C ASP A 64 -25.50 -33.55 8.90
N GLU A 65 -25.03 -33.71 10.15
CA GLU A 65 -25.75 -33.32 11.36
C GLU A 65 -25.53 -31.85 11.75
N GLN A 66 -24.57 -31.16 11.14
CA GLN A 66 -24.15 -29.80 11.50
C GLN A 66 -24.39 -28.80 10.35
N VAL A 67 -25.64 -28.70 9.91
CA VAL A 67 -26.04 -27.81 8.80
C VAL A 67 -26.33 -26.41 9.31
N ILE A 68 -25.46 -25.45 8.95
CA ILE A 68 -25.57 -24.05 9.35
C ILE A 68 -25.83 -23.19 8.09
N PRO A 69 -26.92 -22.39 8.04
CA PRO A 69 -27.18 -21.49 6.92
C PRO A 69 -26.06 -20.45 6.78
N GLY A 70 -25.72 -20.13 5.54
CA GLY A 70 -24.64 -19.21 5.21
C GLY A 70 -23.24 -19.84 5.19
N ASP A 71 -23.09 -21.06 5.73
CA ASP A 71 -21.86 -21.87 5.78
C ASP A 71 -20.60 -21.09 6.22
N GLY A 72 -20.75 -20.17 7.18
CA GLY A 72 -19.61 -19.45 7.76
C GLY A 72 -19.07 -18.28 6.93
N VAL A 73 -19.85 -17.77 5.97
CA VAL A 73 -19.53 -16.53 5.26
C VAL A 73 -20.77 -15.66 5.11
N VAL A 74 -20.67 -14.41 5.54
CA VAL A 74 -21.61 -13.35 5.22
C VAL A 74 -21.07 -12.62 3.99
N SER A 75 -21.82 -12.60 2.89
CA SER A 75 -21.34 -12.02 1.63
C SER A 75 -22.46 -11.25 0.95
N GLY A 76 -22.11 -10.15 0.28
CA GLY A 76 -23.10 -9.31 -0.39
C GLY A 76 -22.51 -7.99 -0.89
N PHE A 77 -23.37 -6.99 -1.00
CA PHE A 77 -23.00 -5.66 -1.46
C PHE A 77 -23.78 -4.59 -0.70
N GLY A 78 -23.26 -3.38 -0.72
CA GLY A 78 -23.89 -2.22 -0.10
C GLY A 78 -23.19 -0.94 -0.51
N ARG A 79 -23.38 0.12 0.27
CA ARG A 79 -22.70 1.39 0.02
C ARG A 79 -21.71 1.69 1.14
N ILE A 80 -20.55 2.19 0.75
CA ILE A 80 -19.56 2.78 1.66
C ILE A 80 -19.34 4.22 1.19
N ASN A 81 -19.64 5.18 2.07
CA ASN A 81 -19.62 6.60 1.71
C ASN A 81 -20.43 6.89 0.43
N GLY A 82 -21.63 6.28 0.32
CA GLY A 82 -22.54 6.40 -0.81
C GLY A 82 -22.17 5.58 -2.05
N ARG A 83 -21.00 4.95 -2.12
CA ARG A 83 -20.46 4.23 -3.29
C ARG A 83 -20.67 2.73 -3.18
N LEU A 84 -21.06 2.08 -4.30
CA LEU A 84 -21.22 0.63 -4.36
C LEU A 84 -19.91 -0.08 -4.02
N THR A 85 -19.99 -1.04 -3.11
CA THR A 85 -18.88 -1.90 -2.71
C THR A 85 -19.40 -3.30 -2.46
N PHE A 86 -18.61 -4.31 -2.80
CA PHE A 86 -18.88 -5.72 -2.49
C PHE A 86 -18.02 -6.16 -1.32
N ALA A 87 -18.53 -7.05 -0.49
CA ALA A 87 -17.74 -7.59 0.62
C ALA A 87 -18.12 -9.03 0.96
N PHE A 88 -17.19 -9.71 1.62
CA PHE A 88 -17.43 -10.94 2.34
C PHE A 88 -16.77 -10.87 3.71
N ALA A 89 -17.38 -11.51 4.71
CA ALA A 89 -16.84 -11.65 6.05
C ALA A 89 -16.89 -13.12 6.47
N GLN A 90 -15.74 -13.68 6.82
CA GLN A 90 -15.66 -15.05 7.34
C GLN A 90 -16.10 -15.08 8.81
N ASP A 91 -16.96 -16.03 9.15
CA ASP A 91 -17.47 -16.23 10.51
C ASP A 91 -16.68 -17.35 11.20
N PHE A 92 -15.75 -16.96 12.06
CA PHE A 92 -14.94 -17.92 12.82
C PHE A 92 -15.76 -18.81 13.76
N THR A 93 -16.98 -18.39 14.13
CA THR A 93 -17.87 -19.19 14.97
C THR A 93 -18.40 -20.45 14.26
N VAL A 94 -18.36 -20.45 12.91
CA VAL A 94 -18.80 -21.57 12.06
C VAL A 94 -17.58 -22.34 11.55
N PHE A 95 -17.31 -23.50 12.10
CA PHE A 95 -16.18 -24.38 11.74
C PHE A 95 -14.81 -23.68 11.72
N GLY A 96 -14.61 -22.69 12.62
CA GLY A 96 -13.37 -21.90 12.66
C GLY A 96 -13.14 -21.05 11.42
N GLY A 97 -14.18 -20.61 10.72
CA GLY A 97 -14.09 -19.84 9.48
C GLY A 97 -13.45 -20.60 8.32
N SER A 98 -13.33 -21.94 8.44
CA SER A 98 -12.63 -22.76 7.43
C SER A 98 -13.34 -22.74 6.07
N LEU A 99 -12.56 -22.66 4.98
CA LEU A 99 -13.08 -22.60 3.63
C LEU A 99 -13.64 -23.95 3.17
N SER A 100 -14.90 -23.99 2.81
CA SER A 100 -15.58 -25.10 2.13
C SER A 100 -15.75 -24.81 0.64
N GLU A 101 -16.19 -25.79 -0.14
CA GLU A 101 -16.64 -25.56 -1.53
C GLU A 101 -17.71 -24.46 -1.61
N THR A 102 -18.71 -24.56 -0.74
CA THR A 102 -19.87 -23.65 -0.72
C THR A 102 -19.47 -22.23 -0.28
N ASN A 103 -18.67 -22.15 0.77
CA ASN A 103 -18.10 -20.90 1.27
C ASN A 103 -17.28 -20.19 0.16
N ALA A 104 -16.40 -20.94 -0.53
CA ALA A 104 -15.64 -20.43 -1.66
C ALA A 104 -16.56 -19.94 -2.80
N ALA A 105 -17.61 -20.69 -3.14
CA ALA A 105 -18.55 -20.30 -4.19
C ALA A 105 -19.27 -18.98 -3.89
N LYS A 106 -19.60 -18.69 -2.61
CA LYS A 106 -20.16 -17.41 -2.17
C LYS A 106 -19.17 -16.26 -2.38
N ILE A 107 -17.92 -16.44 -1.95
CA ILE A 107 -16.84 -15.45 -2.11
C ILE A 107 -16.60 -15.18 -3.61
N VAL A 108 -16.43 -16.21 -4.41
CA VAL A 108 -16.25 -16.11 -5.87
C VAL A 108 -17.40 -15.34 -6.53
N LYS A 109 -18.64 -15.62 -6.14
CA LYS A 109 -19.83 -14.93 -6.67
C LYS A 109 -19.77 -13.41 -6.44
N VAL A 110 -19.43 -12.96 -5.23
CA VAL A 110 -19.34 -11.51 -4.95
C VAL A 110 -18.13 -10.89 -5.65
N MET A 111 -17.00 -11.61 -5.79
CA MET A 111 -15.85 -11.14 -6.56
C MET A 111 -16.20 -10.98 -8.06
N ASP A 112 -16.88 -11.96 -8.66
CA ASP A 112 -17.33 -11.90 -10.06
C ASP A 112 -18.32 -10.74 -10.28
N LEU A 113 -19.21 -10.48 -9.32
CA LEU A 113 -20.13 -9.35 -9.36
C LEU A 113 -19.39 -8.01 -9.24
N ALA A 114 -18.42 -7.90 -8.33
CA ALA A 114 -17.61 -6.71 -8.15
C ALA A 114 -16.90 -6.31 -9.45
N VAL A 115 -16.27 -7.26 -10.12
CA VAL A 115 -15.60 -7.03 -11.42
C VAL A 115 -16.61 -6.63 -12.51
N LYS A 116 -17.76 -7.30 -12.59
CA LYS A 116 -18.81 -6.98 -13.57
C LYS A 116 -19.39 -5.58 -13.37
N MET A 117 -19.49 -5.13 -12.13
CA MET A 117 -20.04 -3.81 -11.78
C MET A 117 -18.97 -2.71 -11.74
N GLY A 118 -17.68 -3.08 -11.83
CA GLY A 118 -16.59 -2.13 -11.67
C GLY A 118 -16.59 -1.47 -10.29
N ALA A 119 -16.72 -2.26 -9.22
CA ALA A 119 -16.82 -1.77 -7.85
C ALA A 119 -15.78 -2.45 -6.94
N PRO A 120 -15.27 -1.76 -5.90
CA PRO A 120 -14.31 -2.33 -4.96
C PRO A 120 -14.83 -3.58 -4.27
N ILE A 121 -13.90 -4.46 -3.86
CA ILE A 121 -14.19 -5.61 -3.02
C ILE A 121 -13.38 -5.58 -1.73
N VAL A 122 -14.05 -5.89 -0.62
CA VAL A 122 -13.45 -5.96 0.73
C VAL A 122 -13.64 -7.35 1.29
N GLY A 123 -12.55 -8.01 1.63
CA GLY A 123 -12.54 -9.29 2.35
C GLY A 123 -12.22 -9.11 3.82
N LEU A 124 -13.13 -9.50 4.73
CA LEU A 124 -12.91 -9.52 6.17
C LEU A 124 -12.57 -10.96 6.57
N ASN A 125 -11.28 -11.23 6.73
CA ASN A 125 -10.73 -12.57 6.85
C ASN A 125 -10.57 -12.97 8.33
N ASP A 126 -11.13 -14.14 8.68
CA ASP A 126 -11.04 -14.76 10.01
C ASP A 126 -11.22 -16.27 9.85
N SER A 127 -10.12 -16.99 9.47
CA SER A 127 -10.19 -18.36 8.99
C SER A 127 -9.02 -19.22 9.45
N GLY A 128 -9.34 -20.41 9.92
CA GLY A 128 -8.36 -21.46 10.22
C GLY A 128 -7.77 -22.15 8.99
N GLY A 129 -8.15 -21.77 7.77
CA GLY A 129 -7.65 -22.37 6.52
C GLY A 129 -8.67 -23.28 5.83
N ALA A 130 -8.21 -24.32 5.15
CA ALA A 130 -9.06 -25.25 4.42
C ALA A 130 -9.90 -26.12 5.37
N ARG A 131 -11.17 -26.37 5.03
CA ARG A 131 -12.04 -27.31 5.74
C ARG A 131 -11.60 -28.74 5.46
N ILE A 132 -10.92 -29.36 6.42
CA ILE A 132 -10.26 -30.65 6.27
C ILE A 132 -11.27 -31.76 5.90
N GLN A 133 -12.48 -31.69 6.41
CA GLN A 133 -13.56 -32.65 6.15
C GLN A 133 -13.97 -32.70 4.68
N GLU A 134 -13.71 -31.66 3.91
CA GLU A 134 -14.04 -31.59 2.47
C GLU A 134 -12.84 -31.94 1.56
N GLY A 135 -11.67 -32.15 2.13
CA GLY A 135 -10.48 -32.60 1.40
C GLY A 135 -10.09 -31.66 0.26
N VAL A 136 -9.79 -32.22 -0.92
CA VAL A 136 -9.29 -31.48 -2.09
C VAL A 136 -10.28 -30.45 -2.64
N VAL A 137 -11.57 -30.60 -2.39
CA VAL A 137 -12.60 -29.67 -2.87
C VAL A 137 -12.43 -28.30 -2.22
N SER A 138 -12.06 -28.26 -0.93
CA SER A 138 -11.72 -27.01 -0.24
C SER A 138 -10.49 -26.33 -0.88
N LEU A 139 -9.48 -27.08 -1.30
CA LEU A 139 -8.31 -26.55 -2.01
C LEU A 139 -8.69 -25.97 -3.38
N GLY A 140 -9.61 -26.63 -4.09
CA GLY A 140 -10.19 -26.11 -5.33
C GLY A 140 -10.85 -24.74 -5.12
N GLY A 141 -11.59 -24.59 -4.01
CA GLY A 141 -12.20 -23.32 -3.62
C GLY A 141 -11.19 -22.18 -3.43
N TYR A 142 -10.04 -22.45 -2.80
CA TYR A 142 -8.96 -21.46 -2.71
C TYR A 142 -8.40 -21.09 -4.08
N ALA A 143 -8.15 -22.06 -4.94
CA ALA A 143 -7.64 -21.80 -6.29
C ALA A 143 -8.60 -20.92 -7.10
N ASP A 144 -9.90 -21.13 -6.96
CA ASP A 144 -10.94 -20.31 -7.58
C ASP A 144 -10.92 -18.86 -7.10
N ILE A 145 -10.69 -18.62 -5.80
CA ILE A 145 -10.52 -17.28 -5.23
C ILE A 145 -9.24 -16.63 -5.75
N PHE A 146 -8.09 -17.33 -5.76
CA PHE A 146 -6.82 -16.80 -6.25
C PHE A 146 -6.91 -16.38 -7.72
N LEU A 147 -7.59 -17.16 -8.54
CA LEU A 147 -7.86 -16.81 -9.94
C LEU A 147 -8.61 -15.47 -10.02
N ARG A 148 -9.68 -15.27 -9.21
CA ARG A 148 -10.45 -14.02 -9.21
C ARG A 148 -9.64 -12.85 -8.69
N ASN A 149 -8.83 -13.03 -7.63
CA ASN A 149 -7.91 -11.98 -7.18
C ASN A 149 -6.98 -11.54 -8.33
N THR A 150 -6.42 -12.49 -9.07
CA THR A 150 -5.52 -12.20 -10.19
C THR A 150 -6.23 -11.48 -11.33
N LEU A 151 -7.44 -11.91 -11.69
CA LEU A 151 -8.24 -11.29 -12.77
C LEU A 151 -8.79 -9.90 -12.38
N ALA A 152 -9.05 -9.67 -11.10
CA ALA A 152 -9.51 -8.39 -10.57
C ALA A 152 -8.35 -7.38 -10.34
N SER A 153 -7.10 -7.85 -10.28
CA SER A 153 -5.91 -7.02 -10.02
C SER A 153 -5.76 -5.94 -11.10
N GLY A 154 -5.70 -4.69 -10.65
CA GLY A 154 -5.67 -3.51 -11.52
C GLY A 154 -6.98 -3.23 -12.28
N VAL A 155 -8.08 -3.91 -11.95
CA VAL A 155 -9.42 -3.68 -12.50
C VAL A 155 -10.34 -3.03 -11.48
N VAL A 156 -10.43 -3.60 -10.30
CA VAL A 156 -11.16 -3.04 -9.16
C VAL A 156 -10.28 -3.08 -7.91
N PRO A 157 -10.35 -2.09 -7.01
CA PRO A 157 -9.62 -2.12 -5.75
C PRO A 157 -10.01 -3.33 -4.90
N GLN A 158 -9.02 -4.04 -4.39
CA GLN A 158 -9.17 -5.22 -3.54
C GLN A 158 -8.51 -4.95 -2.18
N ILE A 159 -9.28 -5.01 -1.10
CA ILE A 159 -8.81 -4.76 0.27
C ILE A 159 -9.07 -5.99 1.11
N SER A 160 -8.06 -6.46 1.81
CA SER A 160 -8.15 -7.55 2.77
C SER A 160 -7.90 -7.06 4.19
N ALA A 161 -8.85 -7.29 5.08
CA ALA A 161 -8.66 -7.12 6.52
C ALA A 161 -8.43 -8.49 7.17
N ILE A 162 -7.39 -8.62 7.97
CA ILE A 162 -7.11 -9.82 8.75
C ILE A 162 -7.55 -9.52 10.19
N MET A 163 -8.67 -10.10 10.57
CA MET A 163 -9.37 -9.80 11.82
C MET A 163 -9.41 -11.01 12.76
N GLY A 164 -8.55 -11.98 12.50
CA GLY A 164 -8.38 -13.21 13.27
C GLY A 164 -7.30 -14.08 12.65
N PRO A 165 -7.26 -15.37 12.96
CA PRO A 165 -6.37 -16.31 12.28
C PRO A 165 -6.54 -16.28 10.76
N CYS A 166 -5.41 -16.35 10.06
CA CYS A 166 -5.34 -16.51 8.60
C CYS A 166 -4.15 -17.44 8.30
N ALA A 167 -4.40 -18.74 8.12
CA ALA A 167 -3.36 -19.74 8.07
C ALA A 167 -3.42 -20.61 6.81
N GLY A 168 -2.27 -21.13 6.40
CA GLY A 168 -2.15 -22.01 5.24
C GLY A 168 -2.58 -21.34 3.94
N GLY A 169 -3.48 -21.97 3.18
CA GLY A 169 -3.98 -21.42 1.91
C GLY A 169 -4.67 -20.07 2.02
N ALA A 170 -5.20 -19.73 3.20
CA ALA A 170 -5.91 -18.48 3.44
C ALA A 170 -5.04 -17.23 3.27
N VAL A 171 -3.71 -17.33 3.44
CA VAL A 171 -2.80 -16.16 3.39
C VAL A 171 -2.55 -15.64 1.97
N TYR A 172 -2.72 -16.47 0.94
CA TYR A 172 -2.33 -16.10 -0.41
C TYR A 172 -3.32 -15.13 -1.07
N SER A 173 -4.63 -15.26 -0.80
CA SER A 173 -5.61 -14.31 -1.30
C SER A 173 -5.32 -12.87 -0.81
N PRO A 174 -5.16 -12.61 0.50
CA PRO A 174 -4.74 -11.29 0.98
C PRO A 174 -3.42 -10.79 0.38
N ALA A 175 -2.44 -11.67 0.19
CA ALA A 175 -1.15 -11.28 -0.39
C ALA A 175 -1.23 -10.85 -1.87
N ILE A 176 -2.26 -11.30 -2.61
CA ILE A 176 -2.52 -10.89 -3.99
C ILE A 176 -3.31 -9.56 -4.03
N THR A 177 -4.13 -9.25 -3.03
CA THR A 177 -4.94 -8.03 -2.99
C THR A 177 -4.09 -6.77 -2.88
N ASP A 178 -4.67 -5.60 -3.12
CA ASP A 178 -3.94 -4.33 -3.19
C ASP A 178 -3.46 -3.87 -1.82
N PHE A 179 -4.32 -4.00 -0.80
CA PHE A 179 -4.01 -3.61 0.57
C PHE A 179 -4.42 -4.68 1.57
N THR A 180 -3.54 -4.91 2.54
CA THR A 180 -3.79 -5.79 3.69
C THR A 180 -3.73 -4.96 4.97
N VAL A 181 -4.81 -4.99 5.75
CA VAL A 181 -4.92 -4.38 7.09
C VAL A 181 -4.93 -5.51 8.11
N MET A 182 -4.12 -5.43 9.16
CA MET A 182 -4.10 -6.44 10.23
C MET A 182 -4.49 -5.84 11.57
N VAL A 183 -5.32 -6.54 12.33
CA VAL A 183 -5.67 -6.14 13.70
C VAL A 183 -4.63 -6.70 14.67
N ARG A 184 -4.07 -5.85 15.53
CA ARG A 184 -3.05 -6.22 16.52
C ARG A 184 -3.62 -7.25 17.52
N ASP A 185 -2.75 -8.09 18.04
CA ASP A 185 -3.00 -9.07 19.11
C ASP A 185 -4.05 -10.15 18.80
N THR A 186 -4.97 -9.93 17.87
CA THR A 186 -6.06 -10.84 17.54
C THR A 186 -5.91 -11.49 16.16
N SER A 187 -5.07 -10.95 15.28
CA SER A 187 -4.88 -11.48 13.93
C SER A 187 -3.47 -12.03 13.70
N TYR A 188 -3.41 -13.08 12.90
CA TYR A 188 -2.16 -13.77 12.56
C TYR A 188 -2.19 -14.23 11.12
N MET A 189 -1.09 -14.05 10.39
CA MET A 189 -0.85 -14.62 9.05
C MET A 189 0.40 -15.48 9.06
N PHE A 190 0.29 -16.75 8.66
CA PHE A 190 1.46 -17.61 8.42
C PHE A 190 1.09 -18.80 7.51
N VAL A 191 2.04 -19.26 6.72
CA VAL A 191 1.86 -20.46 5.90
C VAL A 191 1.70 -21.70 6.79
N THR A 192 2.56 -21.81 7.81
CA THR A 192 2.53 -22.87 8.82
C THR A 192 2.69 -22.26 10.21
N GLY A 193 1.88 -22.72 11.18
CA GLY A 193 1.91 -22.17 12.52
C GLY A 193 3.10 -22.66 13.37
N PRO A 194 3.28 -22.08 14.59
CA PRO A 194 4.40 -22.35 15.48
C PRO A 194 4.62 -23.84 15.81
N ASP A 195 3.55 -24.63 15.95
CA ASP A 195 3.66 -26.04 16.27
C ASP A 195 4.34 -26.86 15.16
N VAL A 196 4.11 -26.49 13.89
CA VAL A 196 4.79 -27.11 12.74
C VAL A 196 6.26 -26.71 12.70
N LEU A 197 6.58 -25.42 12.93
CA LEU A 197 7.97 -24.96 12.99
C LEU A 197 8.74 -25.70 14.09
N ARG A 198 8.16 -25.81 15.30
CA ARG A 198 8.79 -26.55 16.40
C ARG A 198 9.10 -28.01 16.03
N THR A 199 8.21 -28.64 15.26
CA THR A 199 8.38 -30.03 14.86
C THR A 199 9.40 -30.20 13.70
N VAL A 200 9.41 -29.28 12.73
CA VAL A 200 10.17 -29.44 11.48
C VAL A 200 11.53 -28.73 11.54
N THR A 201 11.57 -27.50 12.04
CA THR A 201 12.77 -26.65 12.07
C THR A 201 13.35 -26.51 13.48
N HIS A 202 12.65 -27.01 14.50
CA HIS A 202 13.00 -26.90 15.93
C HIS A 202 13.09 -25.44 16.43
N GLU A 203 12.38 -24.52 15.76
CA GLU A 203 12.27 -23.15 16.18
C GLU A 203 11.12 -23.00 17.20
N GLU A 204 11.39 -22.28 18.29
CA GLU A 204 10.38 -21.91 19.28
C GLU A 204 10.00 -20.43 19.06
N VAL A 205 8.77 -20.20 18.64
CA VAL A 205 8.26 -18.86 18.32
C VAL A 205 6.78 -18.78 18.69
N THR A 206 6.35 -17.63 19.17
CA THR A 206 4.93 -17.36 19.43
C THR A 206 4.18 -17.05 18.12
N LYS A 207 2.85 -17.09 18.14
CA LYS A 207 2.02 -16.69 16.97
C LYS A 207 2.26 -15.24 16.59
N GLU A 208 2.39 -14.36 17.59
CA GLU A 208 2.63 -12.94 17.37
C GLU A 208 4.00 -12.67 16.75
N GLU A 209 5.05 -13.30 17.26
CA GLU A 209 6.40 -13.17 16.69
C GLU A 209 6.52 -13.73 15.30
N LEU A 210 5.79 -14.83 14.98
CA LEU A 210 5.85 -15.47 13.66
C LEU A 210 5.05 -14.70 12.61
N GLY A 211 3.84 -14.27 12.95
CA GLY A 211 2.91 -13.74 11.96
C GLY A 211 1.88 -12.77 12.51
N GLY A 212 2.17 -12.08 13.62
CA GLY A 212 1.32 -11.01 14.15
C GLY A 212 1.32 -9.76 13.27
N ALA A 213 0.41 -8.85 13.57
CA ALA A 213 0.21 -7.63 12.79
C ALA A 213 1.49 -6.81 12.64
N MET A 214 2.25 -6.60 13.72
CA MET A 214 3.48 -5.81 13.66
C MET A 214 4.61 -6.55 12.95
N THR A 215 4.70 -7.87 13.06
CA THR A 215 5.68 -8.66 12.30
C THR A 215 5.52 -8.46 10.80
N HIS A 216 4.27 -8.45 10.30
CA HIS A 216 4.00 -8.23 8.89
C HIS A 216 4.06 -6.76 8.47
N ASN A 217 3.85 -5.81 9.39
CA ASN A 217 4.02 -4.38 9.12
C ASN A 217 5.48 -3.92 9.18
N GLU A 218 6.35 -4.56 9.98
CA GLU A 218 7.73 -4.10 10.18
C GLU A 218 8.76 -4.89 9.38
N ARG A 219 8.57 -6.23 9.28
CA ARG A 219 9.62 -7.14 8.78
C ARG A 219 9.34 -7.67 7.39
N SER A 220 8.14 -8.19 7.14
CA SER A 220 7.82 -8.82 5.86
C SER A 220 7.22 -7.89 4.83
N GLY A 221 6.64 -6.75 5.26
CA GLY A 221 5.94 -5.83 4.38
C GLY A 221 4.67 -6.41 3.72
N VAL A 222 4.14 -7.52 4.22
CA VAL A 222 2.89 -8.12 3.71
C VAL A 222 1.70 -7.26 4.10
N ALA A 223 1.67 -6.76 5.35
CA ALA A 223 0.62 -5.88 5.82
C ALA A 223 0.98 -4.41 5.56
N HIS A 224 0.01 -3.66 5.06
CA HIS A 224 0.13 -2.25 4.73
C HIS A 224 -0.23 -1.35 5.89
N PHE A 225 -1.12 -1.83 6.76
CA PHE A 225 -1.63 -1.10 7.92
C PHE A 225 -1.80 -2.03 9.12
N ALA A 226 -1.63 -1.48 10.32
CA ALA A 226 -1.95 -2.12 11.59
C ALA A 226 -3.05 -1.31 12.29
N ALA A 227 -4.09 -1.97 12.79
CA ALA A 227 -5.19 -1.36 13.53
C ALA A 227 -5.24 -1.96 14.95
N ASP A 228 -5.61 -1.16 15.95
CA ASP A 228 -5.64 -1.62 17.34
C ASP A 228 -6.82 -2.55 17.65
N ASN A 229 -7.90 -2.46 16.85
CA ASN A 229 -9.11 -3.28 17.00
C ASN A 229 -9.92 -3.36 15.69
N ASP A 230 -10.96 -4.20 15.69
CA ASP A 230 -11.84 -4.42 14.54
C ASP A 230 -12.52 -3.13 14.05
N GLN A 231 -12.91 -2.23 14.96
CA GLN A 231 -13.59 -0.99 14.61
C GLN A 231 -12.65 -0.02 13.89
N GLU A 232 -11.45 0.17 14.40
CA GLU A 232 -10.43 0.99 13.77
C GLU A 232 -10.02 0.44 12.39
N CYS A 233 -9.87 -0.89 12.29
CA CYS A 233 -9.60 -1.55 11.02
C CYS A 233 -10.67 -1.22 9.97
N ILE A 234 -11.95 -1.28 10.33
CA ILE A 234 -13.06 -0.97 9.43
C ILE A 234 -13.10 0.51 9.08
N LEU A 235 -12.86 1.41 10.04
CA LEU A 235 -12.80 2.85 9.78
C LEU A 235 -11.66 3.20 8.82
N LEU A 236 -10.49 2.60 8.99
CA LEU A 236 -9.34 2.76 8.10
C LEU A 236 -9.67 2.29 6.67
N ILE A 237 -10.37 1.15 6.51
CA ILE A 237 -10.81 0.69 5.19
C ILE A 237 -11.78 1.69 4.54
N ARG A 238 -12.74 2.21 5.30
CA ARG A 238 -13.68 3.22 4.83
C ARG A 238 -12.96 4.52 4.41
N GLU A 239 -11.96 4.92 5.17
CA GLU A 239 -11.11 6.06 4.86
C GLU A 239 -10.27 5.83 3.61
N LEU A 240 -9.54 4.72 3.51
CA LEU A 240 -8.74 4.35 2.35
C LEU A 240 -9.60 4.39 1.06
N LEU A 241 -10.81 3.87 1.11
CA LEU A 241 -11.74 3.93 -0.03
C LEU A 241 -12.09 5.36 -0.45
N THR A 242 -11.95 6.37 0.40
CA THR A 242 -12.19 7.78 -0.01
C THR A 242 -11.13 8.32 -0.98
N PHE A 243 -9.96 7.71 -1.04
CA PHE A 243 -8.88 8.08 -1.96
C PHE A 243 -8.93 7.28 -3.28
N LEU A 244 -9.61 6.13 -3.29
CA LEU A 244 -9.57 5.18 -4.40
C LEU A 244 -10.78 5.35 -5.32
N PRO A 245 -10.62 5.22 -6.66
CA PRO A 245 -11.75 5.14 -7.58
C PRO A 245 -12.54 3.85 -7.39
N ASN A 246 -13.68 3.70 -8.06
CA ASN A 246 -14.42 2.44 -8.05
C ASN A 246 -13.71 1.34 -8.85
N ASN A 247 -13.03 1.72 -9.91
CA ASN A 247 -12.35 0.81 -10.84
C ASN A 247 -11.27 1.57 -11.63
N ASN A 248 -10.57 0.88 -12.51
CA ASN A 248 -9.49 1.41 -13.33
C ASN A 248 -9.93 2.35 -14.49
N ILE A 249 -11.22 2.56 -14.68
CA ILE A 249 -11.77 3.46 -15.71
C ILE A 249 -12.21 4.78 -15.10
N ASP A 250 -12.76 4.73 -13.89
CA ASP A 250 -13.25 5.90 -13.17
C ASP A 250 -12.09 6.78 -12.68
N PRO A 251 -12.28 8.10 -12.59
CA PRO A 251 -11.33 8.96 -11.91
C PRO A 251 -11.37 8.73 -10.39
N ALA A 252 -10.28 9.04 -9.71
CA ALA A 252 -10.24 9.09 -8.25
C ALA A 252 -11.21 10.16 -7.71
N PRO A 253 -11.88 9.94 -6.57
CA PRO A 253 -12.92 10.82 -6.07
C PRO A 253 -12.36 12.18 -5.65
N HIS A 254 -12.85 13.25 -6.29
CA HIS A 254 -12.56 14.62 -5.90
C HIS A 254 -13.43 15.03 -4.70
N VAL A 255 -12.83 15.69 -3.71
CA VAL A 255 -13.51 16.24 -2.53
C VAL A 255 -13.20 17.74 -2.47
N GLU A 256 -14.21 18.57 -2.28
CA GLU A 256 -13.96 20.00 -2.08
C GLU A 256 -13.09 20.21 -0.84
N SER A 257 -11.98 20.94 -1.02
CA SER A 257 -11.08 21.31 0.07
C SER A 257 -11.31 22.75 0.48
N ALA A 258 -11.39 22.99 1.79
CA ALA A 258 -11.42 24.33 2.36
C ALA A 258 -10.01 24.96 2.46
N ASP A 259 -8.95 24.16 2.28
CA ASP A 259 -7.56 24.61 2.34
C ASP A 259 -7.20 25.39 1.07
N PRO A 260 -6.81 26.66 1.16
CA PRO A 260 -6.56 27.49 -0.01
C PRO A 260 -5.52 26.88 -0.95
N PRO A 261 -5.77 26.87 -2.27
CA PRO A 261 -4.82 26.29 -3.22
C PRO A 261 -3.49 27.06 -3.30
N ASP A 262 -3.51 28.35 -2.95
CA ASP A 262 -2.37 29.26 -2.93
C ASP A 262 -1.75 29.44 -1.52
N ARG A 263 -2.14 28.61 -0.56
CA ARG A 263 -1.53 28.62 0.78
C ARG A 263 -0.02 28.45 0.67
N ALA A 264 0.71 29.46 1.06
CA ALA A 264 2.16 29.43 1.19
C ALA A 264 2.54 29.14 2.64
N ASP A 265 3.37 28.12 2.85
CA ASP A 265 3.86 27.76 4.19
C ASP A 265 5.33 28.17 4.34
N GLU A 266 5.57 29.21 5.17
CA GLU A 266 6.90 29.74 5.38
C GLU A 266 7.86 28.75 6.07
N SER A 267 7.34 27.74 6.77
CA SER A 267 8.17 26.70 7.40
C SER A 267 9.00 25.93 6.39
N LEU A 268 8.52 25.81 5.15
CA LEU A 268 9.22 25.11 4.06
C LEU A 268 10.55 25.80 3.69
N ASP A 269 10.68 27.11 3.87
CA ASP A 269 11.91 27.83 3.52
C ASP A 269 13.08 27.48 4.44
N THR A 270 12.81 26.89 5.61
CA THR A 270 13.83 26.55 6.62
C THR A 270 13.84 25.08 7.02
N VAL A 271 12.91 24.25 6.51
CA VAL A 271 12.78 22.84 6.88
C VAL A 271 13.99 22.01 6.45
N VAL A 272 14.59 22.33 5.31
CA VAL A 272 15.83 21.69 4.85
C VAL A 272 17.03 22.36 5.51
N PRO A 273 17.81 21.62 6.34
CA PRO A 273 18.99 22.16 7.00
C PRO A 273 20.08 22.59 6.01
N GLU A 274 20.84 23.64 6.36
CA GLU A 274 22.00 24.10 5.57
C GLU A 274 23.08 23.01 5.46
N SER A 275 23.27 22.23 6.53
CA SER A 275 24.23 21.12 6.51
C SER A 275 23.67 19.91 5.75
N PRO A 276 24.33 19.44 4.70
CA PRO A 276 23.89 18.26 3.95
C PRO A 276 23.87 16.97 4.76
N SER A 277 24.57 16.91 5.88
CA SER A 277 24.63 15.76 6.80
C SER A 277 23.53 15.76 7.86
N GLN A 278 22.87 16.89 8.06
CA GLN A 278 21.77 16.99 9.03
C GLN A 278 20.48 16.42 8.42
N ALA A 279 19.85 15.51 9.15
CA ALA A 279 18.56 14.94 8.77
C ALA A 279 17.40 15.89 9.11
N TYR A 280 16.28 15.73 8.38
CA TYR A 280 14.99 16.32 8.70
C TYR A 280 13.92 15.29 8.39
N ASP A 281 12.70 15.51 8.89
CA ASP A 281 11.56 14.63 8.58
C ASP A 281 10.85 15.11 7.31
N MET A 282 10.77 14.26 6.29
CA MET A 282 10.09 14.60 5.05
C MET A 282 8.56 14.70 5.23
N ARG A 283 8.01 14.14 6.33
CA ARG A 283 6.59 14.34 6.67
C ARG A 283 6.26 15.81 6.88
N ASP A 284 7.15 16.56 7.53
CA ASP A 284 6.96 18.02 7.75
C ASP A 284 6.79 18.76 6.41
N VAL A 285 7.54 18.34 5.38
CA VAL A 285 7.41 18.90 4.02
C VAL A 285 6.09 18.51 3.39
N ILE A 286 5.74 17.23 3.45
CA ILE A 286 4.51 16.71 2.83
C ILE A 286 3.28 17.37 3.47
N GLU A 287 3.20 17.41 4.79
CA GLU A 287 2.09 17.99 5.55
C GLU A 287 1.96 19.50 5.29
N ALA A 288 3.06 20.22 5.15
CA ALA A 288 3.02 21.65 4.80
C ALA A 288 2.46 21.90 3.38
N VAL A 289 2.53 20.90 2.48
CA VAL A 289 2.13 21.02 1.07
C VAL A 289 0.71 20.51 0.80
N VAL A 290 0.32 19.37 1.40
CA VAL A 290 -0.97 18.71 1.09
C VAL A 290 -2.17 19.39 1.76
N ASP A 291 -3.37 19.08 1.29
CA ASP A 291 -4.62 19.56 1.87
C ASP A 291 -4.76 19.09 3.32
N ASP A 292 -5.26 19.98 4.17
CA ASP A 292 -5.54 19.71 5.59
C ASP A 292 -4.34 19.15 6.37
N ARG A 293 -3.12 19.25 5.82
CA ARG A 293 -1.89 18.68 6.38
C ARG A 293 -1.99 17.18 6.64
N TYR A 294 -2.75 16.46 5.81
CA TYR A 294 -3.09 15.07 6.04
C TYR A 294 -2.47 14.12 5.01
N LEU A 295 -1.73 13.14 5.50
CA LEU A 295 -1.17 12.02 4.75
C LEU A 295 -1.67 10.69 5.35
N LEU A 296 -2.38 9.89 4.57
CA LEU A 296 -2.63 8.49 4.90
C LEU A 296 -1.41 7.67 4.49
N GLU A 297 -0.46 7.49 5.41
CA GLU A 297 0.78 6.76 5.13
C GLU A 297 0.52 5.26 4.99
N VAL A 298 1.02 4.66 3.92
CA VAL A 298 0.97 3.21 3.65
C VAL A 298 2.32 2.59 4.00
N HIS A 299 2.34 1.44 4.68
CA HIS A 299 3.57 0.82 5.17
C HIS A 299 4.40 1.74 6.10
N GLU A 300 3.75 2.43 7.02
CA GLU A 300 4.43 3.34 7.96
C GLU A 300 5.61 2.69 8.68
N HIS A 301 5.48 1.42 9.03
CA HIS A 301 6.49 0.69 9.81
C HIS A 301 7.50 -0.08 8.95
N PHE A 302 7.23 -0.27 7.65
CA PHE A 302 8.10 -1.00 6.72
C PHE A 302 8.91 -0.05 5.85
N ALA A 303 10.21 -0.34 5.66
CA ALA A 303 11.11 0.46 4.82
C ALA A 303 10.96 1.97 5.06
N ARG A 304 11.19 2.41 6.30
CA ARG A 304 10.93 3.78 6.76
C ARG A 304 11.77 4.85 6.09
N ASN A 305 12.78 4.47 5.32
CA ASN A 305 13.61 5.33 4.47
C ASN A 305 12.90 5.81 3.19
N LEU A 306 11.72 5.26 2.89
CA LEU A 306 10.82 5.72 1.83
C LEU A 306 9.40 5.86 2.39
N LEU A 307 8.79 7.03 2.23
CA LEU A 307 7.40 7.30 2.54
C LEU A 307 6.55 7.05 1.29
N VAL A 308 5.45 6.32 1.43
CA VAL A 308 4.40 6.24 0.42
C VAL A 308 3.05 6.42 1.10
N GLY A 309 2.11 7.07 0.45
CA GLY A 309 0.80 7.30 1.05
C GLY A 309 -0.13 8.10 0.15
N PHE A 310 -1.37 8.24 0.58
CA PHE A 310 -2.38 9.02 -0.10
C PHE A 310 -2.59 10.36 0.59
N ALA A 311 -2.69 11.41 -0.21
CA ALA A 311 -3.02 12.75 0.24
C ALA A 311 -3.96 13.42 -0.76
N ARG A 312 -4.32 14.68 -0.52
CA ARG A 312 -5.05 15.49 -1.49
C ARG A 312 -4.31 16.78 -1.78
N LEU A 313 -4.46 17.25 -3.01
CA LEU A 313 -3.97 18.55 -3.47
C LEU A 313 -5.09 19.25 -4.26
N GLY A 314 -5.65 20.32 -3.67
CA GLY A 314 -6.82 20.99 -4.23
C GLY A 314 -8.02 20.06 -4.35
N GLY A 315 -8.25 19.19 -3.36
CA GLY A 315 -9.31 18.20 -3.30
C GLY A 315 -9.07 16.92 -4.13
N ARG A 316 -8.02 16.85 -4.94
CA ARG A 316 -7.71 15.69 -5.80
C ARG A 316 -6.84 14.69 -5.06
N PRO A 317 -7.19 13.41 -5.00
CA PRO A 317 -6.31 12.38 -4.48
C PRO A 317 -5.02 12.28 -5.28
N VAL A 318 -3.91 12.14 -4.56
CA VAL A 318 -2.57 11.92 -5.13
C VAL A 318 -1.85 10.84 -4.34
N GLY A 319 -1.01 10.07 -5.02
CA GLY A 319 -0.05 9.16 -4.40
C GLY A 319 1.25 9.90 -4.15
N ILE A 320 1.67 9.96 -2.90
CA ILE A 320 2.95 10.55 -2.47
C ILE A 320 4.00 9.45 -2.44
N VAL A 321 5.17 9.71 -3.01
CA VAL A 321 6.38 8.87 -2.90
C VAL A 321 7.54 9.77 -2.51
N ALA A 322 8.15 9.57 -1.34
CA ALA A 322 9.14 10.51 -0.84
C ALA A 322 10.29 9.81 -0.12
N ASN A 323 11.52 10.24 -0.35
CA ASN A 323 12.65 9.79 0.46
C ASN A 323 12.55 10.38 1.87
N GLN A 324 12.90 9.58 2.90
CA GLN A 324 12.87 10.01 4.29
C GLN A 324 14.30 10.16 4.83
N PRO A 325 14.85 11.38 4.85
CA PRO A 325 16.23 11.62 5.30
C PRO A 325 16.50 11.24 6.76
N ALA A 326 15.47 11.21 7.59
CA ALA A 326 15.57 10.79 8.99
C ALA A 326 15.89 9.30 9.16
N HIS A 327 15.66 8.48 8.12
CA HIS A 327 15.95 7.04 8.13
C HIS A 327 16.90 6.68 6.99
N LEU A 328 18.04 6.05 7.32
CA LEU A 328 19.07 5.65 6.35
C LEU A 328 19.44 6.79 5.36
N ALA A 329 19.35 8.06 5.82
CA ALA A 329 19.58 9.26 5.00
C ALA A 329 18.72 9.32 3.70
N GLY A 330 17.58 8.64 3.63
CA GLY A 330 16.73 8.57 2.45
C GLY A 330 17.26 7.68 1.32
N THR A 331 18.28 6.84 1.57
CA THR A 331 18.80 5.90 0.56
C THR A 331 17.76 4.89 0.15
N LEU A 332 17.86 4.40 -1.08
CA LEU A 332 17.03 3.28 -1.58
C LEU A 332 17.71 1.95 -1.26
N ASP A 333 17.08 1.11 -0.45
CA ASP A 333 17.43 -0.27 -0.23
C ASP A 333 16.45 -1.22 -0.94
N ILE A 334 16.61 -2.53 -0.72
CA ILE A 334 15.74 -3.55 -1.31
C ILE A 334 14.27 -3.31 -0.93
N ASP A 335 14.00 -3.10 0.35
CA ASP A 335 12.64 -2.99 0.87
C ASP A 335 11.96 -1.69 0.44
N ALA A 336 12.69 -0.57 0.45
CA ALA A 336 12.20 0.70 -0.08
C ALA A 336 11.86 0.61 -1.58
N SER A 337 12.70 -0.10 -2.35
CA SER A 337 12.47 -0.31 -3.78
C SER A 337 11.21 -1.15 -4.05
N ILE A 338 10.97 -2.20 -3.26
CA ILE A 338 9.76 -3.03 -3.35
C ILE A 338 8.51 -2.25 -2.93
N LYS A 339 8.58 -1.56 -1.79
CA LYS A 339 7.50 -0.70 -1.26
C LYS A 339 7.08 0.36 -2.30
N GLY A 340 8.05 1.12 -2.80
CA GLY A 340 7.80 2.17 -3.79
C GLY A 340 7.24 1.62 -5.10
N ALA A 341 7.82 0.54 -5.64
CA ALA A 341 7.36 -0.06 -6.89
C ALA A 341 5.92 -0.55 -6.81
N ARG A 342 5.54 -1.22 -5.71
CA ARG A 342 4.18 -1.69 -5.48
C ARG A 342 3.19 -0.53 -5.45
N PHE A 343 3.51 0.52 -4.70
CA PHE A 343 2.65 1.68 -4.54
C PHE A 343 2.49 2.48 -5.85
N VAL A 344 3.57 2.74 -6.58
CA VAL A 344 3.54 3.42 -7.88
C VAL A 344 2.67 2.66 -8.88
N ARG A 345 2.81 1.33 -8.96
CA ARG A 345 1.98 0.51 -9.86
C ARG A 345 0.50 0.54 -9.47
N PHE A 346 0.19 0.54 -8.18
CA PHE A 346 -1.17 0.69 -7.71
C PHE A 346 -1.77 2.04 -8.15
N CYS A 347 -1.06 3.14 -7.92
CA CYS A 347 -1.53 4.46 -8.32
C CYS A 347 -1.76 4.55 -9.84
N ASP A 348 -0.85 4.01 -10.64
CA ASP A 348 -0.99 3.98 -12.10
C ASP A 348 -2.20 3.14 -12.54
N ALA A 349 -2.39 1.97 -11.94
CA ALA A 349 -3.53 1.09 -12.27
C ALA A 349 -4.89 1.75 -12.00
N PHE A 350 -4.96 2.64 -11.01
CA PHE A 350 -6.20 3.27 -10.57
C PHE A 350 -6.27 4.79 -10.82
N ASN A 351 -5.54 5.29 -11.83
CA ASN A 351 -5.60 6.68 -12.29
C ASN A 351 -5.30 7.73 -11.21
N ILE A 352 -4.48 7.39 -10.21
CA ILE A 352 -4.09 8.30 -9.13
C ILE A 352 -2.78 8.98 -9.52
N PRO A 353 -2.74 10.33 -9.67
CA PRO A 353 -1.52 11.06 -9.97
C PRO A 353 -0.45 10.86 -8.92
N LEU A 354 0.82 10.87 -9.32
CA LEU A 354 1.97 10.66 -8.45
C LEU A 354 2.70 11.98 -8.21
N VAL A 355 3.00 12.26 -6.95
CA VAL A 355 3.86 13.37 -6.51
C VAL A 355 5.05 12.79 -5.76
N THR A 356 6.24 13.09 -6.26
CA THR A 356 7.50 12.59 -5.67
C THR A 356 8.25 13.74 -4.99
N PHE A 357 8.65 13.55 -3.73
CA PHE A 357 9.61 14.44 -3.05
C PHE A 357 10.94 13.71 -2.96
N GLU A 358 11.97 14.30 -3.55
CA GLU A 358 13.27 13.66 -3.71
C GLU A 358 14.34 14.29 -2.83
N ASP A 359 14.89 13.49 -1.93
CA ASP A 359 16.14 13.73 -1.21
C ASP A 359 16.88 12.40 -1.03
N VAL A 360 17.58 11.97 -2.11
CA VAL A 360 18.19 10.65 -2.21
C VAL A 360 19.68 10.72 -2.49
N PRO A 361 20.55 10.23 -1.58
CA PRO A 361 22.00 10.19 -1.81
C PRO A 361 22.45 9.01 -2.68
N GLY A 362 21.57 8.07 -2.99
CA GLY A 362 21.87 6.89 -3.78
C GLY A 362 21.14 5.63 -3.33
N PHE A 363 21.50 4.50 -3.93
CA PHE A 363 21.15 3.18 -3.40
C PHE A 363 22.05 2.83 -2.22
N LEU A 364 21.51 2.08 -1.24
CA LEU A 364 22.26 1.68 -0.04
C LEU A 364 23.37 0.69 -0.43
N PRO A 365 24.65 1.02 -0.18
CA PRO A 365 25.76 0.13 -0.49
C PRO A 365 25.87 -0.99 0.56
N GLY A 366 26.51 -2.09 0.19
CA GLY A 366 26.87 -3.17 1.10
C GLY A 366 26.61 -4.56 0.54
N THR A 367 27.39 -5.54 0.99
CA THR A 367 27.28 -6.93 0.51
C THR A 367 25.91 -7.55 0.77
N ALA A 368 25.26 -7.22 1.88
CA ALA A 368 23.90 -7.67 2.18
C ALA A 368 22.89 -7.18 1.13
N GLN A 369 23.01 -5.95 0.66
CA GLN A 369 22.18 -5.39 -0.40
C GLN A 369 22.51 -6.04 -1.76
N GLU A 370 23.79 -6.16 -2.10
CA GLU A 370 24.20 -6.77 -3.37
C GLU A 370 23.76 -8.24 -3.45
N TYR A 371 24.03 -9.04 -2.42
CA TYR A 371 23.65 -10.46 -2.39
C TYR A 371 22.13 -10.65 -2.24
N GLY A 372 21.45 -9.74 -1.56
CA GLY A 372 19.98 -9.71 -1.46
C GLY A 372 19.27 -9.29 -2.75
N GLY A 373 20.02 -8.79 -3.75
CA GLY A 373 19.52 -8.47 -5.08
C GLY A 373 19.01 -7.03 -5.21
N ILE A 374 19.73 -6.05 -4.65
CA ILE A 374 19.40 -4.61 -4.78
C ILE A 374 19.25 -4.18 -6.24
N ILE A 375 20.07 -4.72 -7.16
CA ILE A 375 19.99 -4.40 -8.60
C ILE A 375 18.63 -4.80 -9.16
N ARG A 376 18.17 -6.03 -8.90
CA ARG A 376 16.87 -6.53 -9.35
C ARG A 376 15.71 -5.76 -8.70
N ASN A 377 15.79 -5.54 -7.40
CA ASN A 377 14.72 -4.87 -6.66
C ASN A 377 14.67 -3.36 -6.94
N GLY A 378 15.82 -2.69 -7.08
CA GLY A 378 15.89 -1.30 -7.54
C GLY A 378 15.33 -1.12 -8.96
N ALA A 379 15.57 -2.11 -9.83
CA ALA A 379 14.98 -2.12 -11.17
C ALA A 379 13.43 -2.21 -11.17
N LYS A 380 12.80 -2.76 -10.13
CA LYS A 380 11.33 -2.75 -9.99
C LYS A 380 10.80 -1.33 -9.85
N LEU A 381 11.43 -0.49 -9.03
CA LEU A 381 11.01 0.89 -8.82
C LEU A 381 11.21 1.73 -10.09
N LEU A 382 12.36 1.57 -10.74
CA LEU A 382 12.63 2.19 -12.05
C LEU A 382 11.56 1.79 -13.07
N TYR A 383 11.27 0.49 -13.17
CA TYR A 383 10.27 -0.03 -14.09
C TYR A 383 8.89 0.56 -13.80
N ALA A 384 8.49 0.60 -12.53
CA ALA A 384 7.18 1.12 -12.12
C ALA A 384 7.01 2.60 -12.55
N PHE A 385 7.96 3.46 -12.26
CA PHE A 385 7.91 4.86 -12.68
C PHE A 385 7.97 5.05 -14.20
N ALA A 386 8.79 4.26 -14.91
CA ALA A 386 8.89 4.34 -16.36
C ALA A 386 7.63 3.83 -17.06
N GLU A 387 6.93 2.84 -16.49
CA GLU A 387 5.69 2.29 -17.05
C GLU A 387 4.46 3.17 -16.75
N ALA A 388 4.46 3.88 -15.62
CA ALA A 388 3.33 4.68 -15.17
C ALA A 388 2.96 5.78 -16.18
N THR A 389 1.66 5.85 -16.48
CA THR A 389 1.05 6.76 -17.46
C THR A 389 0.24 7.88 -16.83
N VAL A 390 -0.05 7.82 -15.55
CA VAL A 390 -0.70 8.89 -14.78
C VAL A 390 0.14 10.17 -14.74
N PRO A 391 -0.44 11.34 -14.44
CA PRO A 391 0.34 12.54 -14.16
C PRO A 391 1.41 12.28 -13.11
N LYS A 392 2.65 12.64 -13.40
CA LYS A 392 3.81 12.50 -12.51
C LYS A 392 4.47 13.84 -12.29
N LEU A 393 4.59 14.25 -11.04
CA LEU A 393 5.22 15.48 -10.61
C LEU A 393 6.37 15.15 -9.65
N THR A 394 7.50 15.83 -9.78
CA THR A 394 8.64 15.65 -8.87
C THR A 394 9.09 16.99 -8.31
N VAL A 395 9.39 17.02 -7.03
CA VAL A 395 10.01 18.15 -6.31
C VAL A 395 11.32 17.66 -5.72
N ILE A 396 12.44 18.14 -6.23
CA ILE A 396 13.76 17.83 -5.67
C ILE A 396 14.05 18.82 -4.56
N THR A 397 14.03 18.35 -3.32
CA THR A 397 14.19 19.21 -2.14
C THR A 397 15.65 19.44 -1.76
N ARG A 398 16.50 18.40 -1.89
CA ARG A 398 17.92 18.48 -1.58
C ARG A 398 18.76 17.56 -2.47
N LYS A 399 19.12 16.36 -2.03
CA LYS A 399 20.01 15.45 -2.77
C LYS A 399 19.25 14.68 -3.86
N ALA A 400 19.88 14.58 -5.02
CA ALA A 400 19.41 13.76 -6.12
C ALA A 400 20.65 13.17 -6.84
N TYR A 401 21.19 12.06 -6.33
CA TYR A 401 22.47 11.55 -6.77
C TYR A 401 22.41 10.23 -7.52
N GLY A 402 23.19 10.15 -8.58
CA GLY A 402 23.49 8.93 -9.31
C GLY A 402 22.26 8.27 -9.93
N GLY A 403 22.23 6.93 -9.90
CA GLY A 403 21.12 6.15 -10.42
C GLY A 403 19.81 6.37 -9.67
N ALA A 404 19.87 6.72 -8.39
CA ALA A 404 18.68 6.97 -7.58
C ALA A 404 17.93 8.23 -8.04
N TYR A 405 18.64 9.31 -8.46
CA TYR A 405 18.04 10.45 -9.15
C TYR A 405 17.19 10.00 -10.36
N CYS A 406 17.74 9.10 -11.17
CA CYS A 406 16.98 8.61 -12.33
C CYS A 406 15.71 7.86 -11.89
N VAL A 407 15.83 7.00 -10.87
CA VAL A 407 14.74 6.09 -10.43
C VAL A 407 13.61 6.85 -9.77
N MET A 408 13.89 7.90 -8.99
CA MET A 408 12.90 8.68 -8.24
C MET A 408 12.11 9.66 -9.14
N SER A 409 11.48 9.11 -10.19
CA SER A 409 10.60 9.89 -11.08
C SER A 409 11.30 11.07 -11.77
N SER A 410 12.47 10.82 -12.36
CA SER A 410 13.18 11.87 -13.10
C SER A 410 12.47 12.24 -14.42
N LYS A 411 12.81 13.41 -14.96
CA LYS A 411 12.35 13.86 -16.28
C LYS A 411 12.59 12.81 -17.37
N HIS A 412 13.70 12.08 -17.26
CA HIS A 412 14.10 11.04 -18.22
C HIS A 412 13.19 9.79 -18.17
N LEU A 413 12.49 9.55 -17.06
CA LEU A 413 11.49 8.49 -16.91
C LEU A 413 10.06 8.99 -17.16
N ARG A 414 9.89 9.95 -18.06
CA ARG A 414 8.60 10.47 -18.52
C ARG A 414 7.83 11.22 -17.42
N THR A 415 8.51 11.82 -16.45
CA THR A 415 7.85 12.69 -15.49
C THR A 415 7.44 13.98 -16.17
N ASP A 416 6.18 14.39 -15.97
CA ASP A 416 5.59 15.49 -16.72
C ASP A 416 6.18 16.84 -16.31
N VAL A 417 6.27 17.09 -14.98
CA VAL A 417 6.84 18.34 -14.45
C VAL A 417 7.80 18.04 -13.30
N ASN A 418 9.02 18.59 -13.39
CA ASN A 418 10.05 18.48 -12.36
C ASN A 418 10.39 19.86 -11.83
N TYR A 419 10.10 20.07 -10.55
CA TYR A 419 10.52 21.24 -9.78
C TYR A 419 11.77 20.92 -8.97
N ALA A 420 12.56 21.93 -8.67
CA ALA A 420 13.65 21.83 -7.71
C ALA A 420 13.63 23.03 -6.76
N TRP A 421 14.00 22.81 -5.52
CA TRP A 421 14.29 23.91 -4.59
C TRP A 421 15.71 24.46 -4.81
N PRO A 422 16.00 25.70 -4.38
CA PRO A 422 17.36 26.24 -4.48
C PRO A 422 18.42 25.42 -3.73
N THR A 423 17.99 24.63 -2.76
CA THR A 423 18.83 23.71 -1.96
C THR A 423 19.13 22.40 -2.68
N ALA A 424 18.56 22.15 -3.87
CA ALA A 424 18.74 20.89 -4.59
C ALA A 424 20.18 20.73 -5.10
N GLU A 425 20.72 19.53 -4.89
CA GLU A 425 22.04 19.11 -5.40
C GLU A 425 21.81 17.92 -6.36
N ILE A 426 21.90 18.16 -7.66
CA ILE A 426 21.66 17.15 -8.71
C ILE A 426 23.00 16.79 -9.36
N ALA A 427 23.51 15.57 -9.10
CA ALA A 427 24.83 15.17 -9.54
C ALA A 427 25.00 13.65 -9.66
N VAL A 428 26.10 13.22 -10.30
CA VAL A 428 26.45 11.79 -10.37
C VAL A 428 26.74 11.23 -8.97
N MET A 429 27.33 12.02 -8.09
CA MET A 429 27.59 11.68 -6.68
C MET A 429 27.79 12.96 -5.86
N GLY A 430 27.74 12.87 -4.55
CA GLY A 430 28.01 13.98 -3.65
C GLY A 430 29.39 14.59 -3.86
N ALA A 431 29.50 15.90 -3.63
CA ALA A 431 30.71 16.67 -3.92
C ALA A 431 31.98 16.12 -3.24
N GLU A 432 31.86 15.64 -1.99
CA GLU A 432 32.97 15.05 -1.24
C GLU A 432 33.53 13.80 -1.96
N GLY A 433 32.67 12.91 -2.41
CA GLY A 433 33.05 11.71 -3.16
C GLY A 433 33.68 12.05 -4.52
N ALA A 434 33.06 12.97 -5.25
CA ALA A 434 33.53 13.41 -6.56
C ALA A 434 34.94 14.03 -6.48
N VAL A 435 35.16 14.92 -5.50
CA VAL A 435 36.45 15.58 -5.31
C VAL A 435 37.55 14.59 -4.94
N ASN A 436 37.25 13.59 -4.09
CA ASN A 436 38.22 12.56 -3.73
C ASN A 436 38.69 11.74 -4.94
N ILE A 437 37.84 11.56 -5.94
CA ILE A 437 38.16 10.83 -7.18
C ILE A 437 38.85 11.74 -8.20
N LEU A 438 38.24 12.88 -8.51
CA LEU A 438 38.66 13.76 -9.60
C LEU A 438 39.92 14.56 -9.26
N CYS A 439 40.03 15.01 -8.01
CA CYS A 439 41.12 15.91 -7.54
C CYS A 439 42.20 15.18 -6.71
N LYS A 440 42.18 13.83 -6.71
CA LYS A 440 43.11 13.04 -5.86
C LYS A 440 44.57 13.51 -5.96
N ARG A 441 45.08 13.67 -7.20
CA ARG A 441 46.48 14.08 -7.43
C ARG A 441 46.79 15.50 -6.89
N GLU A 442 45.82 16.40 -7.03
CA GLU A 442 45.96 17.79 -6.53
C GLU A 442 45.91 17.82 -5.02
N LEU A 443 45.05 17.01 -4.40
CA LEU A 443 44.95 16.89 -2.94
C LEU A 443 46.21 16.25 -2.34
N ASP A 444 46.73 15.20 -2.99
CA ASP A 444 47.97 14.53 -2.53
C ASP A 444 49.20 15.44 -2.62
N ALA A 445 49.19 16.47 -3.48
CA ALA A 445 50.26 17.44 -3.65
C ALA A 445 50.08 18.74 -2.82
N ALA A 446 48.94 18.92 -2.16
CA ALA A 446 48.59 20.15 -1.45
C ALA A 446 49.35 20.26 -0.12
N ALA A 447 49.86 21.46 0.19
CA ALA A 447 50.50 21.74 1.49
C ALA A 447 49.50 21.69 2.66
N ASP A 448 48.23 22.09 2.40
CA ASP A 448 47.10 21.96 3.33
C ASP A 448 45.96 21.20 2.61
N VAL A 449 45.91 19.89 2.86
CA VAL A 449 44.95 18.99 2.24
C VAL A 449 43.52 19.33 2.66
N VAL A 450 43.30 19.80 3.90
CA VAL A 450 41.98 20.10 4.42
C VAL A 450 41.41 21.35 3.73
N ALA A 451 42.19 22.42 3.68
CA ALA A 451 41.76 23.65 3.00
C ALA A 451 41.57 23.45 1.48
N ALA A 452 42.50 22.71 0.84
CA ALA A 452 42.41 22.40 -0.58
C ALA A 452 41.17 21.58 -0.90
N ARG A 453 40.86 20.58 -0.09
CA ARG A 453 39.63 19.75 -0.24
C ARG A 453 38.39 20.60 -0.09
N ALA A 454 38.28 21.43 0.94
CA ALA A 454 37.14 22.31 1.14
C ALA A 454 36.91 23.24 -0.05
N ALA A 455 37.97 23.85 -0.57
CA ALA A 455 37.90 24.70 -1.76
C ALA A 455 37.40 23.94 -3.01
N LYS A 456 37.90 22.71 -3.23
CA LYS A 456 37.47 21.86 -4.36
C LYS A 456 36.02 21.37 -4.22
N ILE A 457 35.55 21.09 -3.02
CA ILE A 457 34.14 20.74 -2.77
C ILE A 457 33.24 21.93 -3.13
N THR A 458 33.57 23.13 -2.71
CA THR A 458 32.85 24.36 -3.05
C THR A 458 32.82 24.57 -4.57
N GLU A 459 34.00 24.50 -5.23
CA GLU A 459 34.10 24.60 -6.70
C GLU A 459 33.22 23.57 -7.40
N TYR A 460 33.21 22.32 -6.93
CA TYR A 460 32.42 21.25 -7.54
C TYR A 460 30.91 21.51 -7.36
N ARG A 461 30.46 21.96 -6.18
CA ARG A 461 29.06 22.31 -5.93
C ARG A 461 28.58 23.43 -6.84
N GLU A 462 29.34 24.52 -6.92
CA GLU A 462 28.99 25.64 -7.80
C GLU A 462 28.94 25.25 -9.28
N LYS A 463 29.81 24.35 -9.71
CA LYS A 463 29.96 23.99 -11.12
C LYS A 463 29.05 22.86 -11.59
N PHE A 464 28.66 21.93 -10.73
CA PHE A 464 27.98 20.70 -11.10
C PHE A 464 26.78 20.32 -10.20
N ALA A 465 26.87 20.52 -8.89
CA ALA A 465 25.89 20.01 -7.95
C ALA A 465 24.93 21.12 -7.49
N ASN A 466 24.14 21.65 -8.41
CA ASN A 466 23.11 22.64 -8.11
C ASN A 466 21.94 22.49 -9.11
N PRO A 467 20.74 23.03 -8.82
CA PRO A 467 19.57 22.84 -9.66
C PRO A 467 19.64 23.60 -10.98
N TYR A 468 20.43 24.67 -11.05
CA TYR A 468 20.46 25.55 -12.23
C TYR A 468 21.15 24.88 -13.43
N ILE A 469 22.13 24.03 -13.20
CA ILE A 469 22.79 23.25 -14.26
C ILE A 469 21.80 22.25 -14.90
N ALA A 470 20.98 21.59 -14.09
CA ALA A 470 19.93 20.71 -14.57
C ALA A 470 18.82 21.48 -15.30
N ALA A 471 18.43 22.65 -14.79
CA ALA A 471 17.45 23.54 -15.42
C ALA A 471 17.92 24.06 -16.79
N GLN A 472 19.19 24.44 -16.93
CA GLN A 472 19.78 24.85 -18.22
C GLN A 472 19.73 23.76 -19.28
N ARG A 473 19.60 22.50 -18.87
CA ARG A 473 19.47 21.34 -19.78
C ARG A 473 18.02 20.88 -19.98
N GLY A 474 17.06 21.53 -19.33
CA GLY A 474 15.65 21.13 -19.37
C GLY A 474 15.33 19.86 -18.57
N PHE A 475 16.18 19.47 -17.61
CA PHE A 475 15.94 18.33 -16.71
C PHE A 475 15.12 18.72 -15.48
N VAL A 476 15.12 20.01 -15.14
CA VAL A 476 14.26 20.68 -14.17
C VAL A 476 13.49 21.75 -14.93
N ASP A 477 12.17 21.75 -14.82
CA ASP A 477 11.31 22.68 -15.54
C ASP A 477 11.33 24.08 -14.88
N GLU A 478 11.40 24.12 -13.55
CA GLU A 478 11.47 25.37 -12.80
C GLU A 478 12.18 25.17 -11.44
N VAL A 479 13.01 26.13 -11.06
CA VAL A 479 13.53 26.23 -9.68
C VAL A 479 12.61 27.16 -8.91
N ILE A 480 11.92 26.61 -7.89
CA ILE A 480 10.83 27.29 -7.15
C ILE A 480 11.25 27.61 -5.72
N GLN A 481 10.64 28.64 -5.12
CA GLN A 481 10.76 28.85 -3.68
C GLN A 481 10.03 27.72 -2.94
N PRO A 482 10.58 27.18 -1.84
CA PRO A 482 9.96 26.06 -1.12
C PRO A 482 8.50 26.31 -0.74
N ARG A 483 8.17 27.53 -0.26
CA ARG A 483 6.81 27.93 0.10
C ARG A 483 5.80 27.93 -1.06
N GLU A 484 6.26 27.98 -2.31
CA GLU A 484 5.39 27.96 -3.50
C GLU A 484 4.98 26.55 -3.94
N THR A 485 5.57 25.50 -3.35
CA THR A 485 5.44 24.12 -3.79
C THR A 485 3.98 23.68 -3.92
N ARG A 486 3.12 23.99 -2.94
CA ARG A 486 1.70 23.64 -2.99
C ARG A 486 0.99 24.22 -4.22
N ALA A 487 1.10 25.53 -4.41
CA ALA A 487 0.44 26.23 -5.51
C ALA A 487 0.92 25.71 -6.88
N LYS A 488 2.23 25.48 -7.01
CA LYS A 488 2.84 24.93 -8.25
C LYS A 488 2.35 23.51 -8.55
N LEU A 489 2.27 22.64 -7.56
CA LEU A 489 1.77 21.28 -7.73
C LEU A 489 0.28 21.26 -8.11
N ILE A 490 -0.57 22.05 -7.45
CA ILE A 490 -1.99 22.13 -7.77
C ILE A 490 -2.21 22.65 -9.20
N MET A 491 -1.47 23.69 -9.60
CA MET A 491 -1.52 24.24 -10.95
C MET A 491 -1.10 23.20 -12.01
N ALA A 492 0.00 22.48 -11.77
CA ALA A 492 0.49 21.45 -12.67
C ALA A 492 -0.49 20.26 -12.78
N LEU A 493 -1.06 19.79 -11.65
CA LEU A 493 -2.11 18.76 -11.65
C LEU A 493 -3.34 19.19 -12.46
N GLY A 494 -3.75 20.46 -12.34
CA GLY A 494 -4.83 21.01 -13.15
C GLY A 494 -4.54 21.01 -14.64
N ALA A 495 -3.33 21.39 -15.03
CA ALA A 495 -2.90 21.38 -16.43
C ALA A 495 -2.81 19.96 -17.02
N LEU A 496 -2.52 18.95 -16.18
CA LEU A 496 -2.35 17.55 -16.57
C LEU A 496 -3.63 16.70 -16.44
N GLU A 497 -4.75 17.27 -16.01
CA GLU A 497 -6.01 16.53 -15.76
C GLU A 497 -6.47 15.71 -16.97
N SER A 498 -6.28 16.24 -18.17
CA SER A 498 -6.67 15.56 -19.40
C SER A 498 -5.57 14.68 -20.02
N LYS A 499 -4.47 14.44 -19.29
CA LYS A 499 -3.37 13.60 -19.79
C LYS A 499 -3.89 12.23 -20.24
N ARG A 500 -3.51 11.83 -21.46
CA ARG A 500 -3.84 10.51 -22.04
C ARG A 500 -2.56 9.95 -22.66
N GLU A 501 -1.86 9.15 -21.90
CA GLU A 501 -0.65 8.46 -22.33
C GLU A 501 -0.90 6.96 -22.40
N LYS A 502 -0.30 6.27 -23.38
CA LYS A 502 -0.43 4.83 -23.55
C LYS A 502 0.93 4.21 -23.78
N ASN A 503 1.15 3.09 -23.12
CA ASN A 503 2.29 2.23 -23.41
C ASN A 503 2.07 1.42 -24.70
N PRO A 504 3.15 0.94 -25.36
CA PRO A 504 3.02 0.01 -26.47
C PRO A 504 2.14 -1.20 -26.09
N PRO A 505 1.28 -1.70 -27.00
CA PRO A 505 0.44 -2.86 -26.73
C PRO A 505 1.27 -4.09 -26.35
N LYS A 506 0.88 -4.76 -25.27
CA LYS A 506 1.52 -5.97 -24.74
C LYS A 506 0.50 -6.80 -23.97
N LYS A 507 0.73 -8.11 -23.81
CA LYS A 507 -0.12 -8.94 -22.94
C LYS A 507 -0.05 -8.47 -21.49
N HIS A 508 1.15 -8.25 -21.00
CA HIS A 508 1.47 -7.67 -19.68
C HIS A 508 2.92 -7.20 -19.69
N GLY A 509 3.34 -6.41 -18.70
CA GLY A 509 4.74 -6.11 -18.47
C GLY A 509 5.51 -7.33 -17.97
N ASN A 510 6.81 -7.39 -18.30
CA ASN A 510 7.74 -8.37 -17.71
C ASN A 510 8.65 -7.64 -16.72
N ILE A 511 8.03 -7.22 -15.61
CA ILE A 511 8.74 -6.57 -14.51
C ILE A 511 9.71 -7.58 -13.86
N PRO A 512 10.91 -7.18 -13.44
CA PRO A 512 11.83 -8.07 -12.72
C PRO A 512 11.24 -8.40 -11.33
N LEU A 513 10.66 -9.61 -11.18
CA LEU A 513 9.99 -10.08 -9.97
C LEU A 513 11.01 -10.61 -8.93
#